data_fb9c99a6769a10515cc63f816822805b
#
_entry.id   fb9c99a6769a10515cc63f816822805b
#
_cell.length_a   1.000
_cell.length_b   1.000
_cell.length_c   1.000
_cell.angle_alpha   90.00
_cell.angle_beta   90.00
_cell.angle_gamma   90.00
#
_symmetry.space_group_name_H-M   'P 1'
#
loop_
_entity.id
_entity.type
_entity.pdbx_description
1 polymer ?
#
loop_
_entity_poly.entity_id
_entity_poly.type
_entity_poly.pdbx_seq_one_letter_code
_entity_poly.pdbx_strand_id
1 'polypeptide(L)'
;MKDADQYSTDFLKCLSFVAEKVRSQATKDSRKFQRHDVAIFGGLGGRADQAFSNLNLLYANQGDRHPSRFPSLVIRDLYLITPESIIFCLREGESEITTPVAPGALGESVGIIPLGTPATITTEGLEWDVKNWHTVFGGQVSTSNHIKSASVTVKSTARVLFTVEISKEPYRGDKDDYTREREST
;
A
#
# COMPACT_ATOMS: atom_id res chain seq x y z
N MET A 1 -25.96 -8.06 -4.85
CA MET A 1 -25.70 -9.41 -5.37
C MET A 1 -25.21 -10.24 -4.17
N LYS A 2 -25.92 -11.34 -3.79
CA LYS A 2 -25.41 -12.23 -2.75
C LYS A 2 -24.45 -13.22 -3.42
N ASP A 3 -23.18 -13.14 -3.07
CA ASP A 3 -22.20 -14.14 -3.46
C ASP A 3 -22.31 -15.33 -2.50
N ALA A 4 -22.54 -16.52 -3.03
CA ALA A 4 -22.70 -17.75 -2.25
C ALA A 4 -21.39 -18.34 -1.73
N ASP A 5 -20.24 -17.80 -2.16
CA ASP A 5 -18.93 -18.23 -1.68
C ASP A 5 -18.71 -17.79 -0.22
N GLN A 6 -18.74 -18.78 0.69
CA GLN A 6 -18.49 -18.59 2.11
C GLN A 6 -17.00 -18.69 2.50
N TYR A 7 -16.12 -19.06 1.56
CA TYR A 7 -14.69 -19.23 1.81
C TYR A 7 -13.87 -17.98 1.54
N SER A 8 -14.45 -17.00 0.82
CA SER A 8 -13.81 -15.71 0.54
C SER A 8 -14.32 -14.64 1.49
N THR A 9 -13.40 -13.79 1.95
CA THR A 9 -13.76 -12.61 2.75
C THR A 9 -14.49 -11.58 1.87
N ASP A 10 -15.31 -10.73 2.46
CA ASP A 10 -16.00 -9.66 1.74
C ASP A 10 -15.02 -8.71 1.03
N PHE A 11 -13.86 -8.48 1.64
CA PHE A 11 -12.78 -7.70 1.03
C PHE A 11 -12.25 -8.36 -0.26
N LEU A 12 -11.97 -9.66 -0.25
CA LEU A 12 -11.53 -10.39 -1.44
C LEU A 12 -12.61 -10.37 -2.53
N LYS A 13 -13.88 -10.50 -2.17
CA LYS A 13 -15.00 -10.39 -3.12
C LYS A 13 -15.06 -8.99 -3.76
N CYS A 14 -14.87 -7.93 -2.97
CA CYS A 14 -14.80 -6.57 -3.49
C CYS A 14 -13.65 -6.40 -4.49
N LEU A 15 -12.44 -6.87 -4.17
CA LEU A 15 -11.29 -6.80 -5.06
C LEU A 15 -11.53 -7.59 -6.36
N SER A 16 -12.15 -8.77 -6.27
CA SER A 16 -12.50 -9.58 -7.44
C SER A 16 -13.52 -8.88 -8.33
N PHE A 17 -14.52 -8.24 -7.73
CA PHE A 17 -15.51 -7.44 -8.46
C PHE A 17 -14.87 -6.25 -9.19
N VAL A 18 -14.00 -5.50 -8.51
CA VAL A 18 -13.26 -4.37 -9.11
C VAL A 18 -12.43 -4.86 -10.29
N ALA A 19 -11.70 -5.96 -10.12
CA ALA A 19 -10.87 -6.54 -11.17
C ALA A 19 -11.70 -6.99 -12.40
N GLU A 20 -12.87 -7.58 -12.18
CA GLU A 20 -13.78 -7.96 -13.27
C GLU A 20 -14.29 -6.73 -14.04
N LYS A 21 -14.65 -5.66 -13.31
CA LYS A 21 -15.08 -4.40 -13.93
C LYS A 21 -13.97 -3.78 -14.79
N VAL A 22 -12.76 -3.71 -14.29
CA VAL A 22 -11.59 -3.18 -15.02
C VAL A 22 -11.34 -4.01 -16.28
N ARG A 23 -11.36 -5.34 -16.17
CA ARG A 23 -11.21 -6.24 -17.35
C ARG A 23 -12.29 -6.00 -18.40
N SER A 24 -13.54 -5.91 -17.98
CA SER A 24 -14.67 -5.72 -18.89
C SER A 24 -14.63 -4.38 -19.62
N GLN A 25 -14.09 -3.35 -18.99
CA GLN A 25 -13.88 -2.04 -19.63
C GLN A 25 -12.73 -2.08 -20.63
N ALA A 26 -11.62 -2.72 -20.29
CA ALA A 26 -10.45 -2.84 -21.17
C ALA A 26 -10.78 -3.59 -22.47
N THR A 27 -11.63 -4.61 -22.43
CA THR A 27 -12.08 -5.35 -23.61
C THR A 27 -13.00 -4.54 -24.53
N LYS A 28 -13.76 -3.59 -23.98
CA LYS A 28 -14.65 -2.72 -24.77
C LYS A 28 -13.93 -1.59 -25.50
N ASP A 29 -12.80 -1.15 -24.98
CA ASP A 29 -12.14 0.10 -25.39
C ASP A 29 -10.88 -0.15 -26.27
N SER A 30 -10.56 -1.40 -26.60
CA SER A 30 -9.37 -1.79 -27.40
C SER A 30 -8.05 -1.19 -26.90
N ARG A 31 -8.03 -0.63 -25.69
CA ARG A 31 -6.82 -0.07 -25.07
C ARG A 31 -5.96 -1.19 -24.53
N LYS A 32 -4.65 -0.98 -24.53
CA LYS A 32 -3.70 -1.90 -23.88
C LYS A 32 -4.15 -2.12 -22.44
N PHE A 33 -4.23 -3.37 -22.03
CA PHE A 33 -4.53 -3.77 -20.65
C PHE A 33 -3.56 -3.07 -19.69
N GLN A 34 -4.07 -2.22 -18.82
CA GLN A 34 -3.30 -1.48 -17.82
C GLN A 34 -3.60 -2.02 -16.43
N ARG A 35 -2.56 -2.23 -15.64
CA ARG A 35 -2.70 -2.56 -14.21
C ARG A 35 -2.98 -1.28 -13.42
N HIS A 36 -3.84 -1.39 -12.42
CA HIS A 36 -4.26 -0.26 -11.59
C HIS A 36 -3.83 -0.45 -10.15
N ASP A 37 -3.51 0.64 -9.48
CA ASP A 37 -3.40 0.68 -8.04
C ASP A 37 -4.79 0.81 -7.43
N VAL A 38 -4.99 0.19 -6.26
CA VAL A 38 -6.26 0.24 -5.55
C VAL A 38 -6.04 0.79 -4.16
N ALA A 39 -6.68 1.91 -3.87
CA ALA A 39 -6.74 2.52 -2.55
C ALA A 39 -7.98 2.03 -1.81
N ILE A 40 -7.78 1.49 -0.61
CA ILE A 40 -8.82 0.91 0.24
C ILE A 40 -8.90 1.74 1.51
N PHE A 41 -10.02 2.41 1.69
CA PHE A 41 -10.26 3.23 2.87
C PHE A 41 -10.83 2.40 4.01
N GLY A 42 -10.17 2.44 5.17
CA GLY A 42 -10.49 1.62 6.33
C GLY A 42 -9.75 0.27 6.33
N GLY A 43 -10.37 -0.73 6.93
CA GLY A 43 -9.90 -2.12 6.88
C GLY A 43 -8.99 -2.56 8.03
N LEU A 44 -8.54 -1.66 8.90
CA LEU A 44 -7.74 -1.99 10.09
C LEU A 44 -8.43 -1.64 11.41
N GLY A 45 -9.64 -1.09 11.37
CA GLY A 45 -10.46 -0.86 12.56
C GLY A 45 -11.40 -2.03 12.88
N GLY A 46 -11.99 -2.01 14.08
CA GLY A 46 -12.98 -3.00 14.50
C GLY A 46 -12.38 -4.34 14.94
N ARG A 47 -12.83 -5.43 14.38
CA ARG A 47 -12.41 -6.79 14.76
C ARG A 47 -10.94 -7.04 14.34
N ALA A 48 -10.12 -7.47 15.29
CA ALA A 48 -8.69 -7.73 15.08
C ALA A 48 -8.45 -8.84 14.03
N ASP A 49 -9.25 -9.91 14.02
CA ASP A 49 -9.13 -10.99 13.03
C ASP A 49 -9.37 -10.50 11.60
N GLN A 50 -10.28 -9.55 11.40
CA GLN A 50 -10.52 -8.92 10.10
C GLN A 50 -9.35 -8.02 9.70
N ALA A 51 -8.77 -7.25 10.62
CA ALA A 51 -7.60 -6.43 10.35
C ALA A 51 -6.41 -7.30 9.90
N PHE A 52 -6.13 -8.41 10.60
CA PHE A 52 -5.09 -9.36 10.18
C PHE A 52 -5.40 -10.02 8.83
N SER A 53 -6.67 -10.35 8.55
CA SER A 53 -7.09 -10.86 7.25
C SER A 53 -6.82 -9.86 6.13
N ASN A 54 -7.07 -8.58 6.34
CA ASN A 54 -6.83 -7.52 5.36
C ASN A 54 -5.34 -7.29 5.13
N LEU A 55 -4.51 -7.32 6.18
CA LEU A 55 -3.05 -7.29 6.04
C LEU A 55 -2.53 -8.51 5.28
N ASN A 56 -3.09 -9.69 5.55
CA ASN A 56 -2.74 -10.91 4.81
C ASN A 56 -3.09 -10.79 3.32
N LEU A 57 -4.24 -10.20 2.97
CA LEU A 57 -4.62 -9.95 1.58
C LEU A 57 -3.66 -8.97 0.90
N LEU A 58 -3.30 -7.88 1.58
CA LEU A 58 -2.32 -6.91 1.12
C LEU A 58 -0.98 -7.60 0.80
N TYR A 59 -0.53 -8.46 1.72
CA TYR A 59 0.72 -9.19 1.60
C TYR A 59 0.70 -10.24 0.48
N ALA A 60 -0.44 -10.92 0.29
CA ALA A 60 -0.61 -11.97 -0.70
C ALA A 60 -0.78 -11.42 -2.13
N ASN A 61 -1.36 -10.22 -2.30
CA ASN A 61 -1.59 -9.63 -3.63
C ASN A 61 -0.29 -9.42 -4.45
N GLN A 62 0.83 -9.29 -3.78
CA GLN A 62 2.11 -9.02 -4.45
C GLN A 62 2.91 -10.29 -4.79
N GLY A 63 2.34 -11.48 -4.65
CA GLY A 63 3.04 -12.73 -4.91
C GLY A 63 2.45 -13.55 -6.04
N ASP A 64 3.31 -14.04 -6.93
CA ASP A 64 2.95 -14.97 -8.01
C ASP A 64 2.50 -16.36 -7.50
N ARG A 65 2.48 -16.56 -6.16
CA ARG A 65 2.28 -17.88 -5.54
C ARG A 65 0.83 -18.39 -5.54
N HIS A 66 -0.18 -17.53 -5.79
CA HIS A 66 -1.58 -17.93 -5.90
C HIS A 66 -2.33 -17.16 -7.00
N PRO A 67 -2.01 -17.37 -8.27
CA PRO A 67 -2.65 -16.66 -9.38
C PRO A 67 -4.16 -16.93 -9.49
N SER A 68 -4.65 -18.01 -8.88
CA SER A 68 -6.07 -18.41 -8.96
C SER A 68 -6.98 -17.70 -7.95
N ARG A 69 -6.45 -17.09 -6.89
CA ARG A 69 -7.26 -16.47 -5.83
C ARG A 69 -7.26 -14.96 -5.82
N PHE A 70 -6.28 -14.32 -6.48
CA PHE A 70 -6.16 -12.86 -6.46
C PHE A 70 -6.28 -12.29 -7.86
N PRO A 71 -6.97 -11.15 -8.01
CA PRO A 71 -7.08 -10.44 -9.28
C PRO A 71 -5.78 -9.72 -9.69
N SER A 72 -4.62 -10.29 -9.35
CA SER A 72 -3.27 -9.75 -9.54
C SER A 72 -2.92 -9.36 -10.97
N LEU A 73 -3.62 -9.90 -11.96
CA LEU A 73 -3.43 -9.52 -13.37
C LEU A 73 -3.87 -8.08 -13.65
N VAL A 74 -4.78 -7.52 -12.85
CA VAL A 74 -5.39 -6.20 -13.05
C VAL A 74 -4.92 -5.19 -12.02
N ILE A 75 -4.68 -5.66 -10.79
CA ILE A 75 -4.24 -4.84 -9.67
C ILE A 75 -2.72 -4.89 -9.61
N ARG A 76 -2.09 -3.72 -9.64
CA ARG A 76 -0.65 -3.56 -9.49
C ARG A 76 -0.27 -3.57 -8.02
N ASP A 77 -0.73 -2.57 -7.29
CA ASP A 77 -0.44 -2.41 -5.87
C ASP A 77 -1.72 -2.08 -5.09
N LEU A 78 -1.77 -2.52 -3.83
CA LEU A 78 -2.84 -2.24 -2.89
C LEU A 78 -2.33 -1.31 -1.80
N TYR A 79 -3.13 -0.31 -1.47
CA TYR A 79 -2.88 0.65 -0.39
C TYR A 79 -4.05 0.59 0.59
N LEU A 80 -3.79 0.23 1.84
CA LEU A 80 -4.75 0.40 2.93
C LEU A 80 -4.57 1.80 3.51
N ILE A 81 -5.66 2.56 3.56
CA ILE A 81 -5.66 3.92 4.07
C ILE A 81 -6.56 3.97 5.29
N THR A 82 -5.97 4.26 6.44
CA THR A 82 -6.68 4.53 7.71
C THR A 82 -6.69 6.04 7.97
N PRO A 83 -7.39 6.53 8.99
CA PRO A 83 -7.27 7.94 9.39
C PRO A 83 -5.86 8.37 9.77
N GLU A 84 -5.02 7.43 10.21
CA GLU A 84 -3.69 7.71 10.73
C GLU A 84 -2.54 7.28 9.81
N SER A 85 -2.78 6.34 8.86
CA SER A 85 -1.68 5.74 8.11
C SER A 85 -2.07 5.27 6.71
N ILE A 86 -1.11 5.30 5.80
CA ILE A 86 -1.12 4.57 4.54
C ILE A 86 -0.22 3.35 4.70
N ILE A 87 -0.70 2.17 4.29
CA ILE A 87 0.00 0.91 4.47
C ILE A 87 0.02 0.17 3.13
N PHE A 88 1.20 -0.27 2.72
CA PHE A 88 1.41 -1.03 1.49
C PHE A 88 2.59 -1.99 1.64
N CYS A 89 2.74 -2.93 0.70
CA CYS A 89 3.85 -3.85 0.69
C CYS A 89 4.96 -3.38 -0.24
N LEU A 90 6.20 -3.46 0.22
CA LEU A 90 7.38 -3.45 -0.62
C LEU A 90 7.77 -4.89 -0.98
N ARG A 91 8.18 -5.09 -2.23
CA ARG A 91 8.66 -6.39 -2.72
C ARG A 91 10.09 -6.62 -2.28
N GLU A 92 10.54 -7.87 -2.42
CA GLU A 92 11.95 -8.20 -2.39
C GLU A 92 12.70 -7.38 -3.45
N GLY A 93 13.88 -6.89 -3.11
CA GLY A 93 14.69 -6.00 -3.94
C GLY A 93 14.73 -4.58 -3.41
N GLU A 94 14.95 -3.64 -4.29
CA GLU A 94 15.04 -2.22 -3.97
C GLU A 94 13.76 -1.50 -4.38
N SER A 95 13.24 -0.69 -3.47
CA SER A 95 12.06 0.14 -3.67
C SER A 95 12.39 1.58 -3.31
N GLU A 96 11.99 2.50 -4.17
CA GLU A 96 12.07 3.92 -3.93
C GLU A 96 10.65 4.47 -3.67
N ILE A 97 10.47 5.14 -2.57
CA ILE A 97 9.22 5.76 -2.13
C ILE A 97 9.39 7.27 -2.20
N THR A 98 8.75 7.90 -3.17
CA THR A 98 8.69 9.36 -3.23
C THR A 98 7.77 9.86 -2.12
N THR A 99 8.31 10.67 -1.25
CA THR A 99 7.55 11.32 -0.17
C THR A 99 7.20 12.72 -0.62
N PRO A 100 5.90 13.11 -0.63
CA PRO A 100 5.53 14.44 -1.07
C PRO A 100 6.18 15.49 -0.17
N VAL A 101 6.86 16.44 -0.81
CA VAL A 101 7.49 17.60 -0.14
C VAL A 101 6.41 18.60 0.31
N ALA A 102 5.17 18.44 -0.17
CA ALA A 102 4.07 19.32 0.19
C ALA A 102 3.73 19.18 1.68
N PRO A 103 3.83 20.26 2.47
CA PRO A 103 3.48 20.22 3.88
C PRO A 103 2.03 19.78 4.06
N GLY A 104 1.78 18.85 4.98
CA GLY A 104 0.44 18.45 5.41
C GLY A 104 -0.18 17.26 4.67
N ALA A 105 0.51 16.60 3.74
CA ALA A 105 0.00 15.36 3.12
C ALA A 105 0.37 14.12 3.96
N LEU A 106 1.64 13.97 4.31
CA LEU A 106 2.14 12.87 5.15
C LEU A 106 2.71 13.43 6.46
N GLY A 107 2.59 12.62 7.52
CA GLY A 107 3.38 12.77 8.72
C GLY A 107 4.81 12.27 8.50
N GLU A 108 5.64 12.38 9.52
CA GLU A 108 7.03 11.95 9.40
C GLU A 108 7.26 10.49 9.80
N SER A 109 6.32 9.89 10.56
CA SER A 109 6.51 8.56 11.12
C SER A 109 6.32 7.45 10.09
N VAL A 110 7.29 6.52 10.03
CA VAL A 110 7.24 5.34 9.16
C VAL A 110 7.56 4.07 9.93
N GLY A 111 7.07 2.94 9.40
CA GLY A 111 7.39 1.60 9.89
C GLY A 111 7.73 0.65 8.75
N ILE A 112 8.62 -0.31 9.03
CA ILE A 112 8.99 -1.39 8.11
C ILE A 112 8.86 -2.71 8.86
N ILE A 113 7.90 -3.55 8.46
CA ILE A 113 7.48 -4.73 9.22
C ILE A 113 7.44 -5.96 8.32
N PRO A 114 8.29 -6.98 8.57
CA PRO A 114 8.23 -8.26 7.89
C PRO A 114 7.18 -9.17 8.54
N LEU A 115 6.06 -9.44 7.86
CA LEU A 115 5.00 -10.30 8.42
C LEU A 115 5.18 -11.79 8.12
N GLY A 116 5.69 -12.12 6.94
CA GLY A 116 5.68 -13.51 6.44
C GLY A 116 6.97 -14.27 6.69
N THR A 117 8.09 -13.62 6.47
CA THR A 117 9.44 -14.17 6.62
C THR A 117 10.39 -13.12 7.15
N PRO A 118 11.44 -13.49 7.91
CA PRO A 118 12.49 -12.55 8.27
C PRO A 118 13.07 -11.85 7.04
N ALA A 119 13.49 -10.61 7.21
CA ALA A 119 14.10 -9.82 6.15
C ALA A 119 15.40 -9.19 6.66
N THR A 120 16.31 -8.92 5.73
CA THR A 120 17.46 -8.05 5.97
C THR A 120 17.23 -6.79 5.15
N ILE A 121 17.21 -5.64 5.81
CA ILE A 121 16.93 -4.36 5.15
C ILE A 121 18.11 -3.41 5.20
N THR A 122 18.19 -2.58 4.18
CA THR A 122 19.04 -1.38 4.13
C THR A 122 18.14 -0.22 3.74
N THR A 123 18.24 0.89 4.44
CA THR A 123 17.41 2.08 4.21
C THR A 123 18.27 3.29 3.94
N GLU A 124 17.71 4.26 3.21
CA GLU A 124 18.30 5.57 2.98
C GLU A 124 17.18 6.61 2.93
N GLY A 125 17.40 7.75 3.58
CA GLY A 125 16.46 8.88 3.62
C GLY A 125 15.59 8.93 4.88
N LEU A 126 15.88 8.08 5.86
CA LEU A 126 15.24 8.10 7.18
C LEU A 126 16.16 8.70 8.24
N GLU A 127 15.61 9.06 9.40
CA GLU A 127 16.39 9.57 10.53
C GLU A 127 17.31 8.49 11.10
N TRP A 128 16.83 7.25 11.18
CA TRP A 128 17.60 6.09 11.63
C TRP A 128 17.75 5.10 10.48
N ASP A 129 18.62 5.45 9.55
CA ASP A 129 18.97 4.55 8.46
C ASP A 129 19.77 3.35 8.96
N VAL A 130 19.50 2.20 8.37
CA VAL A 130 20.12 0.93 8.70
C VAL A 130 20.81 0.31 7.49
N LYS A 131 21.86 -0.48 7.73
CA LYS A 131 22.57 -1.22 6.69
C LYS A 131 22.63 -2.70 7.06
N ASN A 132 22.08 -3.54 6.16
CA ASN A 132 22.04 -4.99 6.35
C ASN A 132 21.45 -5.40 7.71
N TRP A 133 20.44 -4.67 8.17
CA TRP A 133 19.81 -4.92 9.46
C TRP A 133 18.79 -6.04 9.37
N HIS A 134 18.91 -7.04 10.24
CA HIS A 134 17.98 -8.15 10.31
C HIS A 134 16.72 -7.77 11.07
N THR A 135 15.57 -8.00 10.47
CA THR A 135 14.25 -7.71 11.05
C THR A 135 13.33 -8.92 10.92
N VAL A 136 12.54 -9.17 11.97
CA VAL A 136 11.64 -10.33 12.04
C VAL A 136 10.43 -10.02 12.91
N PHE A 137 9.25 -10.42 12.47
CA PHE A 137 8.02 -10.29 13.27
C PHE A 137 8.11 -11.24 14.47
N GLY A 138 7.87 -10.70 15.67
CA GLY A 138 8.15 -11.38 16.93
C GLY A 138 9.54 -11.12 17.50
N GLY A 139 10.39 -10.41 16.77
CA GLY A 139 11.70 -9.91 17.22
C GLY A 139 11.79 -8.40 16.99
N GLN A 140 12.86 -7.96 16.32
CA GLN A 140 13.05 -6.53 16.03
C GLN A 140 12.29 -6.12 14.76
N VAL A 141 11.52 -5.04 14.83
CA VAL A 141 10.83 -4.38 13.71
C VAL A 141 11.11 -2.89 13.76
N SER A 142 11.17 -2.25 12.61
CA SER A 142 11.31 -0.79 12.52
C SER A 142 9.95 -0.15 12.68
N THR A 143 9.79 0.68 13.70
CA THR A 143 8.59 1.50 13.94
C THR A 143 9.01 2.87 14.41
N SER A 144 8.17 3.88 14.15
CA SER A 144 8.42 5.26 14.56
C SER A 144 9.75 5.83 14.07
N ASN A 145 10.24 5.38 12.92
CA ASN A 145 11.32 6.03 12.21
C ASN A 145 10.76 7.25 11.48
N HIS A 146 11.61 8.22 11.11
CA HIS A 146 11.14 9.47 10.54
C HIS A 146 11.68 9.70 9.13
N ILE A 147 10.84 10.21 8.25
CA ILE A 147 11.24 10.65 6.90
C ILE A 147 12.09 11.91 7.01
N LYS A 148 13.26 11.91 6.38
CA LYS A 148 14.18 13.07 6.33
C LYS A 148 14.52 13.52 4.91
N SER A 149 14.05 12.80 3.91
CA SER A 149 14.33 13.09 2.50
C SER A 149 13.05 13.09 1.67
N ALA A 150 13.07 13.74 0.51
CA ALA A 150 11.99 13.71 -0.48
C ALA A 150 11.81 12.31 -1.12
N SER A 151 12.77 11.42 -0.92
CA SER A 151 12.71 10.01 -1.34
C SER A 151 13.30 9.14 -0.26
N VAL A 152 12.65 8.02 0.02
CA VAL A 152 13.12 6.97 0.92
C VAL A 152 13.40 5.72 0.11
N THR A 153 14.62 5.21 0.19
CA THR A 153 14.99 3.93 -0.44
C THR A 153 14.97 2.82 0.61
N VAL A 154 14.33 1.71 0.27
CA VAL A 154 14.32 0.49 1.07
C VAL A 154 14.75 -0.69 0.21
N LYS A 155 15.89 -1.30 0.54
CA LYS A 155 16.34 -2.55 -0.03
C LYS A 155 16.06 -3.68 0.96
N SER A 156 15.35 -4.71 0.53
CA SER A 156 14.94 -5.81 1.39
C SER A 156 15.16 -7.17 0.74
N THR A 157 15.57 -8.17 1.52
CA THR A 157 15.74 -9.56 1.06
C THR A 157 14.43 -10.35 1.03
N ALA A 158 13.36 -9.79 1.55
CA ALA A 158 12.02 -10.39 1.54
C ALA A 158 10.97 -9.28 1.50
N ARG A 159 9.72 -9.66 1.29
CA ARG A 159 8.60 -8.73 1.34
C ARG A 159 8.43 -8.15 2.74
N VAL A 160 8.19 -6.83 2.80
CA VAL A 160 7.92 -6.12 4.05
C VAL A 160 6.72 -5.18 3.87
N LEU A 161 5.96 -4.95 4.94
CA LEU A 161 5.02 -3.85 4.99
C LEU A 161 5.79 -2.55 5.19
N PHE A 162 5.38 -1.52 4.47
CA PHE A 162 5.76 -0.15 4.72
C PHE A 162 4.53 0.61 5.20
N THR A 163 4.67 1.32 6.29
CA THR A 163 3.62 2.19 6.84
C THR A 163 4.12 3.61 6.88
N VAL A 164 3.27 4.56 6.54
CA VAL A 164 3.56 5.99 6.66
C VAL A 164 2.40 6.69 7.32
N GLU A 165 2.69 7.57 8.26
CA GLU A 165 1.70 8.39 8.96
C GLU A 165 1.05 9.38 7.99
N ILE A 166 -0.26 9.59 8.11
CA ILE A 166 -0.97 10.69 7.46
C ILE A 166 -0.86 11.92 8.37
N SER A 167 -0.52 13.06 7.79
CA SER A 167 -0.44 14.30 8.57
C SER A 167 -1.77 14.62 9.24
N LYS A 168 -1.72 15.07 10.48
CA LYS A 168 -2.87 15.62 11.21
C LYS A 168 -3.13 17.08 10.84
N GLU A 169 -2.15 17.73 10.22
CA GLU A 169 -2.33 19.08 9.70
C GLU A 169 -3.18 19.05 8.43
N PRO A 170 -4.14 19.97 8.29
CA PRO A 170 -4.92 20.05 7.06
C PRO A 170 -3.99 20.37 5.89
N TYR A 171 -4.12 19.60 4.81
CA TYR A 171 -3.41 19.89 3.57
C TYR A 171 -3.76 21.30 3.09
N ARG A 172 -2.77 22.18 3.12
CA ARG A 172 -2.85 23.54 2.58
C ARG A 172 -2.34 23.54 1.14
N GLY A 173 -2.93 22.71 0.29
CA GLY A 173 -2.69 22.78 -1.15
C GLY A 173 -3.13 24.12 -1.69
N ASP A 174 -2.41 24.67 -2.65
CA ASP A 174 -2.77 25.90 -3.34
C ASP A 174 -4.21 25.80 -3.84
N LYS A 175 -5.07 26.70 -3.34
CA LYS A 175 -6.46 26.79 -3.77
C LYS A 175 -6.60 27.13 -5.26
N ASP A 176 -5.48 27.47 -5.91
CA ASP A 176 -5.45 27.95 -7.29
C ASP A 176 -5.45 26.86 -8.36
N ASP A 177 -5.15 25.59 -8.00
CA ASP A 177 -5.10 24.51 -9.00
C ASP A 177 -6.48 23.93 -9.34
N TYR A 178 -7.44 23.98 -8.39
CA TYR A 178 -8.81 23.47 -8.62
C TYR A 178 -9.72 24.42 -9.40
N THR A 179 -9.36 25.68 -9.49
CA THR A 179 -10.15 26.72 -10.22
C THR A 179 -9.77 26.82 -11.69
N ARG A 180 -8.54 26.45 -12.08
CA ARG A 180 -8.09 26.54 -13.48
C ARG A 180 -8.72 25.51 -14.41
N GLU A 181 -9.13 24.34 -13.90
CA GLU A 181 -9.77 23.31 -14.73
C GLU A 181 -11.26 23.58 -15.00
N ARG A 182 -11.92 24.48 -14.26
CA ARG A 182 -13.33 24.82 -14.45
C ARG A 182 -13.58 26.02 -15.35
N GLU A 183 -12.57 26.83 -15.63
CA GLU A 183 -12.68 28.00 -16.53
C GLU A 183 -12.23 27.71 -17.97
N SER A 184 -11.76 26.47 -18.26
CA SER A 184 -11.35 26.05 -19.61
C SER A 184 -12.32 25.06 -20.29
N THR A 185 -13.56 24.94 -19.79
CA THR A 185 -14.67 24.21 -20.42
C THR A 185 -15.85 25.13 -20.60
#